data_af5d5e545a9b44e2a1d0e9f61d0e009d
#
_entry.id   af5d5e545a9b44e2a1d0e9f61d0e009d
#
_cell.length_a   1.000
_cell.length_b   1.000
_cell.length_c   1.000
_cell.angle_alpha   90.00
_cell.angle_beta   90.00
_cell.angle_gamma   90.00
#
_symmetry.space_group_name_H-M   'P 1'
#
loop_
_entity.id
_entity.type
_entity.pdbx_description
1 polymer ?
#
loop_
_entity_poly.entity_id
_entity_poly.type
_entity_poly.pdbx_seq_one_letter_code
_entity_poly.pdbx_strand_id
1 'polypeptide(L)'
;MKMNSKMGLALLASTALLGAAGAAAAAGPDFDGIPQSRRPPASQPYIGGAWTMPTRPKAVKTVDGKEPPLLPAARAEYQKRQADLKKDPKTDPIADCLPHGPLRIFYNQYPLLIVQESDQVDFVFEANHTYRFVDLTRGPPQLNDDTRTSTYMGYATGKWQGKTLVVDTMGFNDKTWLDGSGLPHGEKLKTEEKFTLKDANTLEGVVTITDPDNYSAPWSTSFTLKRLANYQPTEMVCVNDHKM
;
A
#
# COMPACT_ATOMS: atom_id res chain seq x y z
N MET A 1 -42.09 71.87 -46.54
CA MET A 1 -41.75 71.75 -45.11
C MET A 1 -41.24 70.30 -44.88
N LYS A 2 -39.94 70.12 -44.82
CA LYS A 2 -39.27 68.82 -44.78
C LYS A 2 -38.85 68.52 -43.33
N MET A 3 -39.36 67.50 -42.80
CA MET A 3 -38.94 67.01 -41.48
C MET A 3 -38.09 65.73 -41.65
N ASN A 4 -36.79 65.88 -41.42
CA ASN A 4 -35.87 64.74 -41.39
C ASN A 4 -35.88 64.09 -40.00
N SER A 5 -36.34 62.84 -39.95
CA SER A 5 -36.18 61.97 -38.78
C SER A 5 -34.95 61.10 -38.99
N LYS A 6 -33.92 61.32 -38.20
CA LYS A 6 -32.78 60.43 -38.08
C LYS A 6 -33.05 59.39 -37.00
N MET A 7 -33.28 58.17 -37.42
CA MET A 7 -33.36 57.04 -36.50
C MET A 7 -31.94 56.56 -36.17
N GLY A 8 -31.51 56.76 -34.94
CA GLY A 8 -30.26 56.22 -34.44
C GLY A 8 -30.41 54.74 -34.07
N LEU A 9 -29.60 53.93 -34.70
CA LEU A 9 -29.50 52.49 -34.43
C LEU A 9 -28.61 52.28 -33.18
N ALA A 10 -29.20 51.92 -32.06
CA ALA A 10 -28.45 51.53 -30.87
C ALA A 10 -27.97 50.09 -30.99
N LEU A 11 -26.67 49.89 -31.14
CA LEU A 11 -26.04 48.57 -31.04
C LEU A 11 -26.04 48.15 -29.55
N LEU A 12 -26.85 47.17 -29.21
CA LEU A 12 -26.77 46.45 -27.96
C LEU A 12 -25.61 45.45 -28.03
N ALA A 13 -24.49 45.80 -27.40
CA ALA A 13 -23.40 44.87 -27.20
C ALA A 13 -23.77 43.89 -26.09
N SER A 14 -24.14 42.67 -26.48
CA SER A 14 -24.35 41.58 -25.55
C SER A 14 -22.99 41.07 -25.06
N THR A 15 -22.58 41.44 -23.85
CA THR A 15 -21.44 40.84 -23.18
C THR A 15 -21.86 39.46 -22.68
N ALA A 16 -21.42 38.41 -23.40
CA ALA A 16 -21.51 37.05 -22.93
C ALA A 16 -20.53 36.90 -21.75
N LEU A 17 -21.07 36.81 -20.54
CA LEU A 17 -20.31 36.31 -19.39
C LEU A 17 -20.03 34.84 -19.68
N LEU A 18 -18.80 34.53 -20.10
CA LEU A 18 -18.26 33.19 -19.98
C LEU A 18 -18.11 32.90 -18.47
N GLY A 19 -19.09 32.19 -17.92
CA GLY A 19 -18.98 31.59 -16.61
C GLY A 19 -17.84 30.56 -16.65
N ALA A 20 -16.68 30.91 -16.10
CA ALA A 20 -15.66 29.93 -15.79
C ALA A 20 -16.30 28.94 -14.81
N ALA A 21 -16.64 27.74 -15.29
CA ALA A 21 -16.92 26.61 -14.44
C ALA A 21 -15.64 26.35 -13.65
N GLY A 22 -15.59 26.92 -12.46
CA GLY A 22 -14.54 26.60 -11.50
C GLY A 22 -14.58 25.10 -11.26
N ALA A 23 -13.54 24.40 -11.70
CA ALA A 23 -13.31 23.03 -11.27
C ALA A 23 -13.38 23.07 -9.73
N ALA A 24 -14.38 22.43 -9.15
CA ALA A 24 -14.43 22.27 -7.72
C ALA A 24 -13.12 21.62 -7.31
N ALA A 25 -12.27 22.38 -6.63
CA ALA A 25 -11.08 21.84 -6.02
C ALA A 25 -11.56 20.68 -5.15
N ALA A 26 -11.03 19.49 -5.41
CA ALA A 26 -11.31 18.36 -4.55
C ALA A 26 -11.06 18.82 -3.13
N ALA A 27 -12.04 18.62 -2.25
CA ALA A 27 -11.89 18.95 -0.84
C ALA A 27 -10.55 18.36 -0.38
N GLY A 28 -9.72 19.20 0.24
CA GLY A 28 -8.44 18.74 0.77
C GLY A 28 -8.68 17.62 1.78
N PRO A 29 -7.61 16.88 2.14
CA PRO A 29 -7.74 15.81 3.11
C PRO A 29 -8.35 16.33 4.42
N ASP A 30 -9.28 15.53 4.94
CA ASP A 30 -9.85 15.77 6.24
C ASP A 30 -8.84 15.40 7.32
N PHE A 31 -8.42 16.39 8.10
CA PHE A 31 -7.50 16.22 9.22
C PHE A 31 -8.20 16.38 10.58
N ASP A 32 -9.53 16.23 10.61
CA ASP A 32 -10.27 16.31 11.86
C ASP A 32 -9.77 15.25 12.85
N GLY A 33 -9.44 15.70 14.04
CA GLY A 33 -8.84 14.87 15.08
C GLY A 33 -7.31 14.75 15.03
N ILE A 34 -6.64 15.16 13.93
CA ILE A 34 -5.17 15.19 13.90
C ILE A 34 -4.67 16.57 14.33
N PRO A 35 -3.90 16.67 15.44
CA PRO A 35 -3.30 17.93 15.87
C PRO A 35 -2.51 18.58 14.74
N GLN A 36 -2.57 19.90 14.62
CA GLN A 36 -1.88 20.62 13.55
C GLN A 36 -0.37 20.34 13.50
N SER A 37 0.26 20.12 14.66
CA SER A 37 1.67 19.73 14.76
C SER A 37 2.02 18.36 14.16
N ARG A 38 1.03 17.49 13.97
CA ARG A 38 1.19 16.15 13.41
C ARG A 38 0.66 16.03 11.97
N ARG A 39 0.13 17.12 11.41
CA ARG A 39 -0.32 17.10 10.01
C ARG A 39 0.86 17.04 9.06
N PRO A 40 0.78 16.21 8.01
CA PRO A 40 1.84 16.14 7.02
C PRO A 40 2.06 17.51 6.34
N PRO A 41 3.31 17.85 5.98
CA PRO A 41 3.60 19.06 5.25
C PRO A 41 2.82 19.14 3.93
N ALA A 42 2.31 20.31 3.56
CA ALA A 42 1.57 20.54 2.32
C ALA A 42 2.39 20.22 1.04
N SER A 43 3.72 20.14 1.16
CA SER A 43 4.63 19.76 0.07
C SER A 43 4.66 18.25 -0.20
N GLN A 44 4.14 17.43 0.72
CA GLN A 44 4.07 15.98 0.56
C GLN A 44 2.73 15.57 -0.05
N PRO A 45 2.70 14.56 -0.94
CA PRO A 45 1.45 13.95 -1.36
C PRO A 45 0.71 13.35 -0.18
N TYR A 46 -0.62 13.50 -0.14
CA TYR A 46 -1.43 12.87 0.88
C TYR A 46 -1.93 11.51 0.39
N ILE A 47 -1.36 10.45 0.95
CA ILE A 47 -1.74 9.05 0.66
C ILE A 47 -2.69 8.47 1.72
N GLY A 48 -3.05 9.23 2.75
CA GLY A 48 -3.98 8.81 3.79
C GLY A 48 -5.35 8.46 3.25
N GLY A 49 -6.09 7.63 3.99
CA GLY A 49 -7.42 7.16 3.65
C GLY A 49 -7.49 5.67 3.37
N ALA A 50 -8.67 5.18 2.98
CA ALA A 50 -8.90 3.76 2.75
C ALA A 50 -8.57 3.35 1.31
N TRP A 51 -7.96 2.18 1.18
CA TRP A 51 -7.48 1.64 -0.09
C TRP A 51 -7.82 0.16 -0.23
N THR A 52 -8.00 -0.29 -1.46
CA THR A 52 -8.18 -1.71 -1.79
C THR A 52 -7.39 -2.10 -3.01
N MET A 53 -7.02 -3.36 -3.11
CA MET A 53 -6.39 -3.92 -4.31
C MET A 53 -7.46 -4.56 -5.21
N PRO A 54 -7.69 -4.03 -6.41
CA PRO A 54 -8.70 -4.57 -7.33
C PRO A 54 -8.27 -5.91 -7.94
N THR A 55 -6.95 -6.15 -8.09
CA THR A 55 -6.41 -7.38 -8.66
C THR A 55 -5.58 -8.11 -7.62
N ARG A 56 -5.93 -9.37 -7.35
CA ARG A 56 -5.32 -10.17 -6.26
C ARG A 56 -4.70 -11.45 -6.84
N PRO A 57 -3.50 -11.37 -7.41
CA PRO A 57 -2.83 -12.55 -7.92
C PRO A 57 -2.51 -13.53 -6.78
N LYS A 58 -2.82 -14.81 -6.98
CA LYS A 58 -2.42 -15.86 -6.03
C LYS A 58 -0.90 -16.06 -6.01
N ALA A 59 -0.29 -16.00 -7.19
CA ALA A 59 1.16 -16.08 -7.39
C ALA A 59 1.70 -14.73 -7.87
N VAL A 60 2.70 -14.23 -7.16
CA VAL A 60 3.35 -12.96 -7.48
C VAL A 60 4.40 -13.17 -8.57
N LYS A 61 4.50 -12.21 -9.47
CA LYS A 61 5.52 -12.14 -10.53
C LYS A 61 6.45 -10.95 -10.28
N THR A 62 7.64 -11.01 -10.85
CA THR A 62 8.52 -9.86 -10.93
C THR A 62 7.93 -8.77 -11.82
N VAL A 63 8.41 -7.53 -11.73
CA VAL A 63 7.93 -6.40 -12.55
C VAL A 63 8.06 -6.64 -14.05
N ASP A 64 8.95 -7.52 -14.49
CA ASP A 64 9.09 -7.96 -15.88
C ASP A 64 8.29 -9.22 -16.22
N GLY A 65 7.39 -9.65 -15.32
CA GLY A 65 6.46 -10.77 -15.53
C GLY A 65 7.04 -12.17 -15.34
N LYS A 66 8.30 -12.28 -14.90
CA LYS A 66 8.97 -13.57 -14.67
C LYS A 66 8.65 -14.14 -13.29
N GLU A 67 9.08 -15.37 -13.06
CA GLU A 67 9.11 -15.94 -11.71
C GLU A 67 10.27 -15.32 -10.90
N PRO A 68 10.08 -15.13 -9.57
CA PRO A 68 11.17 -14.75 -8.69
C PRO A 68 12.38 -15.69 -8.80
N PRO A 69 13.62 -15.18 -8.67
CA PRO A 69 14.86 -15.94 -8.89
C PRO A 69 15.18 -16.84 -7.69
N LEU A 70 14.32 -17.83 -7.43
CA LEU A 70 14.47 -18.77 -6.31
C LEU A 70 15.76 -19.58 -6.40
N LEU A 71 16.46 -19.69 -5.29
CA LEU A 71 17.52 -20.67 -5.08
C LEU A 71 16.97 -22.12 -5.15
N PRO A 72 17.78 -23.12 -5.47
CA PRO A 72 17.29 -24.50 -5.63
C PRO A 72 16.51 -25.05 -4.42
N ALA A 73 16.97 -24.80 -3.21
CA ALA A 73 16.30 -25.25 -1.98
C ALA A 73 14.95 -24.53 -1.78
N ALA A 74 14.92 -23.21 -1.97
CA ALA A 74 13.71 -22.41 -1.87
C ALA A 74 12.68 -22.79 -2.95
N ARG A 75 13.14 -23.15 -4.15
CA ARG A 75 12.28 -23.67 -5.22
C ARG A 75 11.65 -25.00 -4.85
N ALA A 76 12.42 -25.92 -4.27
CA ALA A 76 11.92 -27.21 -3.83
C ALA A 76 10.85 -27.03 -2.72
N GLU A 77 11.10 -26.15 -1.76
CA GLU A 77 10.14 -25.82 -0.71
C GLU A 77 8.87 -25.17 -1.29
N TYR A 78 9.01 -24.25 -2.24
CA TYR A 78 7.88 -23.62 -2.93
C TYR A 78 7.00 -24.65 -3.65
N GLN A 79 7.63 -25.58 -4.38
CA GLN A 79 6.92 -26.66 -5.08
C GLN A 79 6.20 -27.60 -4.09
N LYS A 80 6.85 -27.92 -2.96
CA LYS A 80 6.25 -28.71 -1.89
C LYS A 80 5.00 -28.01 -1.33
N ARG A 81 5.10 -26.71 -0.96
CA ARG A 81 3.96 -25.91 -0.46
C ARG A 81 2.82 -25.88 -1.47
N GLN A 82 3.09 -25.72 -2.76
CA GLN A 82 2.07 -25.78 -3.81
C GLN A 82 1.38 -27.15 -3.89
N ALA A 83 2.13 -28.24 -3.72
CA ALA A 83 1.58 -29.59 -3.71
C ALA A 83 0.72 -29.84 -2.46
N ASP A 84 1.16 -29.34 -1.30
CA ASP A 84 0.44 -29.46 -0.04
C ASP A 84 -0.87 -28.65 -0.06
N LEU A 85 -0.85 -27.42 -0.57
CA LEU A 85 -2.03 -26.60 -0.79
C LEU A 85 -3.10 -27.24 -1.69
N LYS A 86 -2.68 -28.03 -2.68
CA LYS A 86 -3.62 -28.78 -3.54
C LYS A 86 -4.29 -29.93 -2.81
N LYS A 87 -3.60 -30.53 -1.83
CA LYS A 87 -4.14 -31.62 -1.02
C LYS A 87 -5.01 -31.10 0.11
N ASP A 88 -4.52 -30.09 0.80
CA ASP A 88 -5.18 -29.46 1.95
C ASP A 88 -4.90 -27.95 1.98
N PRO A 89 -5.90 -27.08 1.66
CA PRO A 89 -5.75 -25.64 1.77
C PRO A 89 -5.41 -25.13 3.18
N LYS A 90 -5.63 -25.93 4.22
CA LYS A 90 -5.31 -25.59 5.61
C LYS A 90 -3.81 -25.60 5.92
N THR A 91 -2.99 -26.07 5.00
CA THR A 91 -1.52 -25.96 5.11
C THR A 91 -1.01 -24.53 4.92
N ASP A 92 -1.85 -23.62 4.46
CA ASP A 92 -1.55 -22.19 4.42
C ASP A 92 -1.53 -21.61 5.84
N PRO A 93 -0.45 -20.93 6.27
CA PRO A 93 -0.35 -20.33 7.60
C PRO A 93 -1.50 -19.40 7.99
N ILE A 94 -2.16 -18.77 7.02
CA ILE A 94 -3.32 -17.90 7.33
C ILE A 94 -4.53 -18.68 7.83
N ALA A 95 -4.60 -19.99 7.58
CA ALA A 95 -5.65 -20.86 8.14
C ALA A 95 -5.54 -20.98 9.67
N ASP A 96 -4.36 -20.76 10.22
CA ASP A 96 -4.09 -20.67 11.66
C ASP A 96 -4.20 -19.24 12.22
N CYS A 97 -4.86 -18.34 11.49
CA CYS A 97 -5.00 -16.93 11.83
C CYS A 97 -3.67 -16.17 11.98
N LEU A 98 -2.59 -16.66 11.39
CA LEU A 98 -1.34 -15.93 11.35
C LEU A 98 -1.46 -14.70 10.44
N PRO A 99 -0.74 -13.62 10.72
CA PRO A 99 -0.65 -12.48 9.83
C PRO A 99 -0.23 -12.89 8.41
N HIS A 100 -0.71 -12.16 7.41
CA HIS A 100 -0.42 -12.48 6.00
C HIS A 100 1.04 -12.31 5.61
N GLY A 101 1.82 -11.57 6.40
CA GLY A 101 3.22 -11.24 6.08
C GLY A 101 3.37 -9.99 5.20
N PRO A 102 4.63 -9.57 4.94
CA PRO A 102 4.94 -8.22 4.50
C PRO A 102 4.42 -7.86 3.11
N LEU A 103 4.41 -8.80 2.19
CA LEU A 103 3.97 -8.56 0.81
C LEU A 103 2.53 -9.04 0.59
N ARG A 104 2.23 -10.25 1.04
CA ARG A 104 0.92 -10.88 0.84
C ARG A 104 -0.23 -10.09 1.44
N ILE A 105 0.03 -9.31 2.50
CA ILE A 105 -0.97 -8.48 3.16
C ILE A 105 -1.64 -7.49 2.19
N PHE A 106 -0.94 -7.04 1.14
CA PHE A 106 -1.51 -6.18 0.11
C PHE A 106 -2.38 -6.94 -0.90
N TYR A 107 -2.22 -8.26 -1.04
CA TYR A 107 -2.94 -9.09 -2.03
C TYR A 107 -4.19 -9.76 -1.46
N ASN A 108 -4.62 -9.40 -0.26
CA ASN A 108 -5.85 -9.93 0.33
C ASN A 108 -7.11 -9.18 -0.15
N GLN A 109 -8.27 -9.66 0.27
CA GLN A 109 -9.56 -9.07 -0.12
C GLN A 109 -10.00 -7.90 0.78
N TYR A 110 -9.33 -7.71 1.90
CA TYR A 110 -9.72 -6.72 2.89
C TYR A 110 -9.02 -5.40 2.60
N PRO A 111 -9.71 -4.28 2.77
CA PRO A 111 -9.10 -2.97 2.63
C PRO A 111 -8.02 -2.69 3.67
N LEU A 112 -7.24 -1.67 3.39
CA LEU A 112 -6.32 -1.09 4.34
C LEU A 112 -6.63 0.40 4.52
N LEU A 113 -6.39 0.91 5.71
CA LEU A 113 -6.39 2.33 6.02
C LEU A 113 -4.94 2.80 6.14
N ILE A 114 -4.60 3.87 5.45
CA ILE A 114 -3.33 4.58 5.64
C ILE A 114 -3.61 5.81 6.48
N VAL A 115 -2.94 5.93 7.62
CA VAL A 115 -2.93 7.13 8.44
C VAL A 115 -1.59 7.81 8.24
N GLN A 116 -1.61 9.03 7.70
CA GLN A 116 -0.39 9.77 7.41
C GLN A 116 -0.27 10.97 8.33
N GLU A 117 0.82 11.01 9.07
CA GLU A 117 1.21 12.11 9.93
C GLU A 117 2.56 12.70 9.48
N SER A 118 3.04 13.73 10.14
CA SER A 118 4.30 14.42 9.79
C SER A 118 5.55 13.56 10.03
N ASP A 119 5.50 12.70 11.04
CA ASP A 119 6.61 11.91 11.57
C ASP A 119 6.39 10.40 11.47
N GLN A 120 5.19 9.97 11.02
CA GLN A 120 4.79 8.58 10.96
C GLN A 120 3.78 8.32 9.83
N VAL A 121 3.83 7.13 9.26
CA VAL A 121 2.77 6.61 8.38
C VAL A 121 2.38 5.23 8.88
N ASP A 122 1.09 5.04 9.15
CA ASP A 122 0.57 3.76 9.63
C ASP A 122 -0.24 3.08 8.54
N PHE A 123 0.05 1.81 8.33
CA PHE A 123 -0.76 0.92 7.51
C PHE A 123 -1.59 0.03 8.45
N VAL A 124 -2.89 0.25 8.46
CA VAL A 124 -3.85 -0.50 9.28
C VAL A 124 -4.65 -1.41 8.35
N PHE A 125 -4.43 -2.70 8.43
CA PHE A 125 -5.10 -3.70 7.61
C PHE A 125 -6.26 -4.30 8.38
N GLU A 126 -7.43 -4.41 7.77
CA GLU A 126 -8.54 -5.15 8.36
C GLU A 126 -8.21 -6.62 8.54
N ALA A 127 -7.40 -7.18 7.62
CA ALA A 127 -6.97 -8.56 7.71
C ALA A 127 -6.24 -8.85 9.02
N ASN A 128 -6.84 -9.67 9.88
CA ASN A 128 -6.31 -10.11 11.17
C ASN A 128 -5.88 -8.95 12.09
N HIS A 129 -6.54 -7.79 12.01
CA HIS A 129 -6.18 -6.58 12.78
C HIS A 129 -4.68 -6.25 12.72
N THR A 130 -4.08 -6.49 11.55
CA THR A 130 -2.65 -6.28 11.35
C THR A 130 -2.36 -4.81 11.13
N TYR A 131 -1.31 -4.30 11.74
CA TYR A 131 -0.85 -2.94 11.54
C TYR A 131 0.66 -2.91 11.31
N ARG A 132 1.14 -1.86 10.68
CA ARG A 132 2.55 -1.58 10.48
C ARG A 132 2.80 -0.08 10.63
N PHE A 133 3.63 0.26 11.61
CA PHE A 133 4.09 1.63 11.83
C PHE A 133 5.35 1.88 11.03
N VAL A 134 5.39 2.99 10.32
CA VAL A 134 6.55 3.46 9.56
C VAL A 134 7.03 4.75 10.18
N ASP A 135 8.17 4.68 10.88
CA ASP A 135 8.80 5.83 11.53
C ASP A 135 9.53 6.66 10.47
N LEU A 136 9.15 7.92 10.32
CA LEU A 136 9.77 8.87 9.37
C LEU A 136 10.89 9.69 9.99
N THR A 137 11.16 9.54 11.29
CA THR A 137 12.15 10.32 12.03
C THR A 137 13.52 9.66 12.10
N ARG A 138 13.59 8.36 11.77
CA ARG A 138 14.81 7.55 11.87
C ARG A 138 15.36 7.20 10.50
N GLY A 139 16.66 6.86 10.49
CA GLY A 139 17.29 6.23 9.32
C GLY A 139 16.83 4.78 9.12
N PRO A 140 17.41 4.06 8.13
CA PRO A 140 17.05 2.66 7.87
C PRO A 140 17.04 1.82 9.15
N PRO A 141 16.11 0.86 9.27
CA PRO A 141 15.96 0.07 10.48
C PRO A 141 17.26 -0.72 10.73
N GLN A 142 17.66 -0.77 12.00
CA GLN A 142 18.81 -1.54 12.45
C GLN A 142 18.33 -2.49 13.55
N LEU A 143 18.61 -3.76 13.37
CA LEU A 143 18.37 -4.78 14.37
C LEU A 143 19.71 -5.17 14.98
N ASN A 144 19.72 -5.31 16.29
CA ASN A 144 20.77 -6.02 16.97
C ASN A 144 20.14 -7.20 17.73
N ASP A 145 20.93 -8.26 17.92
CA ASP A 145 20.46 -9.53 18.46
C ASP A 145 19.90 -9.40 19.87
N ASP A 146 20.28 -8.33 20.61
CA ASP A 146 19.91 -8.16 22.02
C ASP A 146 18.64 -7.34 22.23
N THR A 147 18.11 -6.65 21.24
CA THR A 147 17.10 -5.60 21.47
C THR A 147 15.79 -5.79 20.72
N ARG A 148 15.71 -6.67 19.70
CA ARG A 148 14.48 -6.86 18.91
C ARG A 148 14.27 -8.30 18.51
N THR A 149 13.10 -8.80 18.83
CA THR A 149 12.61 -10.10 18.35
C THR A 149 12.03 -9.92 16.94
N SER A 150 12.27 -10.89 16.05
CA SER A 150 11.66 -10.92 14.72
C SER A 150 10.13 -10.96 14.80
N THR A 151 9.46 -10.26 13.91
CA THR A 151 8.00 -10.15 13.88
C THR A 151 7.43 -10.54 12.52
N TYR A 152 6.11 -10.68 12.41
CA TYR A 152 5.45 -10.99 11.13
C TYR A 152 5.54 -9.86 10.12
N MET A 153 5.54 -8.59 10.59
CA MET A 153 5.51 -7.41 9.72
C MET A 153 6.82 -6.63 9.71
N GLY A 154 7.82 -7.10 10.45
CA GLY A 154 9.13 -6.44 10.57
C GLY A 154 9.08 -5.10 11.31
N TYR A 155 10.17 -4.37 11.21
CA TYR A 155 10.33 -3.00 11.71
C TYR A 155 10.59 -2.09 10.51
N ALA A 156 9.75 -1.09 10.35
CA ALA A 156 9.76 -0.21 9.20
C ALA A 156 10.17 1.21 9.57
N THR A 157 11.03 1.78 8.74
CA THR A 157 11.29 3.22 8.71
C THR A 157 11.05 3.75 7.31
N GLY A 158 10.80 5.04 7.18
CA GLY A 158 10.50 5.60 5.88
C GLY A 158 11.03 7.01 5.70
N LYS A 159 11.02 7.44 4.44
CA LYS A 159 11.33 8.82 4.05
C LYS A 159 10.60 9.19 2.79
N TRP A 160 10.25 10.44 2.68
CA TRP A 160 9.73 10.99 1.44
C TRP A 160 10.90 11.35 0.50
N GLN A 161 10.82 10.85 -0.73
CA GLN A 161 11.71 11.22 -1.83
C GLN A 161 10.86 11.88 -2.93
N GLY A 162 10.79 13.20 -2.91
CA GLY A 162 9.85 13.94 -3.76
C GLY A 162 8.40 13.51 -3.49
N LYS A 163 7.75 12.89 -4.46
CA LYS A 163 6.36 12.43 -4.38
C LYS A 163 6.20 10.95 -3.99
N THR A 164 7.29 10.28 -3.63
CA THR A 164 7.29 8.85 -3.30
C THR A 164 7.67 8.65 -1.83
N LEU A 165 6.84 7.93 -1.10
CA LEU A 165 7.22 7.39 0.20
C LEU A 165 8.06 6.13 -0.03
N VAL A 166 9.29 6.13 0.45
CA VAL A 166 10.19 4.97 0.45
C VAL A 166 10.22 4.40 1.85
N VAL A 167 9.93 3.11 1.99
CA VAL A 167 9.85 2.39 3.27
C VAL A 167 10.85 1.25 3.23
N ASP A 168 11.76 1.21 4.19
CA ASP A 168 12.70 0.13 4.41
C ASP A 168 12.22 -0.71 5.60
N THR A 169 12.15 -2.03 5.42
CA THR A 169 11.70 -2.95 6.47
C THR A 169 12.62 -4.15 6.60
N MET A 170 12.89 -4.57 7.83
CA MET A 170 13.65 -5.77 8.18
C MET A 170 13.17 -6.35 9.53
N GLY A 171 13.73 -7.50 9.94
CA GLY A 171 13.36 -8.15 11.21
C GLY A 171 12.07 -8.95 11.11
N PHE A 172 11.88 -9.57 9.97
CA PHE A 172 10.78 -10.52 9.76
C PHE A 172 11.11 -11.89 10.38
N ASN A 173 10.08 -12.58 10.89
CA ASN A 173 10.19 -14.02 11.13
C ASN A 173 9.94 -14.78 9.82
N ASP A 174 10.16 -16.09 9.82
CA ASP A 174 10.01 -16.97 8.65
C ASP A 174 8.64 -17.67 8.56
N LYS A 175 7.65 -17.23 9.38
CA LYS A 175 6.38 -17.95 9.59
C LYS A 175 5.29 -17.61 8.57
N THR A 176 5.57 -16.75 7.62
CA THR A 176 4.61 -16.31 6.60
C THR A 176 5.09 -16.64 5.19
N TRP A 177 4.23 -16.42 4.21
CA TRP A 177 4.54 -16.55 2.78
C TRP A 177 4.45 -15.19 2.10
N LEU A 178 5.26 -14.98 1.06
CA LEU A 178 5.21 -13.72 0.31
C LEU A 178 3.96 -13.61 -0.59
N ASP A 179 3.32 -14.75 -0.90
CA ASP A 179 2.08 -14.77 -1.68
C ASP A 179 1.17 -15.94 -1.31
N GLY A 180 -0.01 -16.01 -1.93
CA GLY A 180 -0.98 -17.08 -1.68
C GLY A 180 -0.66 -18.42 -2.35
N SER A 181 0.46 -18.54 -3.04
CA SER A 181 0.92 -19.78 -3.66
C SER A 181 2.04 -20.48 -2.90
N GLY A 182 2.52 -19.89 -1.80
CA GLY A 182 3.52 -20.49 -0.91
C GLY A 182 4.94 -19.98 -1.13
N LEU A 183 5.11 -18.81 -1.76
CA LEU A 183 6.42 -18.23 -2.04
C LEU A 183 7.20 -17.98 -0.74
N PRO A 184 8.39 -18.61 -0.55
CA PRO A 184 9.10 -18.58 0.71
C PRO A 184 9.84 -17.27 0.97
N HIS A 185 10.10 -17.01 2.24
CA HIS A 185 11.13 -16.09 2.71
C HIS A 185 11.71 -16.59 4.04
N GLY A 186 12.82 -16.01 4.45
CA GLY A 186 13.49 -16.27 5.70
C GLY A 186 13.63 -15.02 6.57
N GLU A 187 14.33 -15.15 7.69
CA GLU A 187 14.55 -14.05 8.64
C GLU A 187 15.50 -12.97 8.11
N LYS A 188 16.30 -13.30 7.07
CA LYS A 188 17.16 -12.31 6.39
C LYS A 188 16.43 -11.46 5.37
N LEU A 189 15.13 -11.64 5.24
CA LEU A 189 14.31 -10.81 4.36
C LEU A 189 14.45 -9.34 4.73
N LYS A 190 14.67 -8.53 3.70
CA LYS A 190 14.54 -7.07 3.71
C LYS A 190 13.64 -6.65 2.57
N THR A 191 12.81 -5.65 2.80
CA THR A 191 12.01 -5.03 1.74
C THR A 191 12.33 -3.54 1.64
N GLU A 192 12.41 -3.03 0.41
CA GLU A 192 12.29 -1.62 0.09
C GLU A 192 10.98 -1.44 -0.66
N GLU A 193 10.09 -0.62 -0.13
CA GLU A 193 8.78 -0.36 -0.71
C GLU A 193 8.68 1.10 -1.14
N LYS A 194 8.15 1.33 -2.33
CA LYS A 194 7.93 2.67 -2.89
C LYS A 194 6.46 2.88 -3.16
N PHE A 195 5.85 3.81 -2.45
CA PHE A 195 4.46 4.19 -2.63
C PHE A 195 4.38 5.53 -3.36
N THR A 196 3.80 5.53 -4.55
CA THR A 196 3.68 6.73 -5.39
C THR A 196 2.24 6.98 -5.79
N LEU A 197 1.71 8.14 -5.40
CA LEU A 197 0.37 8.56 -5.82
C LEU A 197 0.40 8.93 -7.31
N LYS A 198 -0.28 8.15 -8.15
CA LYS A 198 -0.37 8.36 -9.60
C LYS A 198 -1.43 9.41 -9.94
N ASP A 199 -2.52 9.40 -9.21
CA ASP A 199 -3.63 10.34 -9.23
C ASP A 199 -4.35 10.30 -7.87
N ALA A 200 -5.39 11.10 -7.67
CA ALA A 200 -6.11 11.19 -6.39
C ALA A 200 -6.66 9.85 -5.88
N ASN A 201 -6.89 8.88 -6.77
CA ASN A 201 -7.55 7.61 -6.48
C ASN A 201 -6.68 6.37 -6.77
N THR A 202 -5.42 6.57 -7.17
CA THR A 202 -4.52 5.47 -7.55
C THR A 202 -3.18 5.60 -6.86
N LEU A 203 -2.86 4.63 -5.99
CA LEU A 203 -1.57 4.50 -5.32
C LEU A 203 -0.85 3.28 -5.88
N GLU A 204 0.32 3.50 -6.47
CA GLU A 204 1.20 2.43 -6.93
C GLU A 204 2.18 2.05 -5.83
N GLY A 205 2.32 0.74 -5.58
CA GLY A 205 3.34 0.17 -4.73
C GLY A 205 4.35 -0.64 -5.56
N VAL A 206 5.63 -0.40 -5.37
CA VAL A 206 6.72 -1.24 -5.89
C VAL A 206 7.49 -1.76 -4.70
N VAL A 207 7.65 -3.09 -4.61
CA VAL A 207 8.34 -3.74 -3.50
C VAL A 207 9.55 -4.47 -4.04
N THR A 208 10.73 -4.11 -3.57
CA THR A 208 11.97 -4.85 -3.81
C THR A 208 12.23 -5.79 -2.63
N ILE A 209 12.40 -7.06 -2.95
CA ILE A 209 12.66 -8.15 -2.01
C ILE A 209 14.13 -8.51 -2.09
N THR A 210 14.81 -8.52 -0.96
CA THR A 210 16.17 -9.00 -0.78
C THR A 210 16.18 -10.06 0.30
N ASP A 211 16.43 -11.31 -0.07
CA ASP A 211 16.52 -12.42 0.88
C ASP A 211 17.53 -13.43 0.34
N PRO A 212 18.79 -13.36 0.78
CA PRO A 212 19.89 -14.17 0.24
C PRO A 212 19.78 -15.66 0.55
N ASP A 213 18.94 -16.05 1.49
CA ASP A 213 18.71 -17.47 1.82
C ASP A 213 17.70 -18.12 0.86
N ASN A 214 16.86 -17.32 0.19
CA ASN A 214 15.80 -17.83 -0.69
C ASN A 214 15.96 -17.42 -2.16
N TYR A 215 16.64 -16.30 -2.46
CA TYR A 215 16.75 -15.75 -3.81
C TYR A 215 18.19 -15.47 -4.20
N SER A 216 18.53 -15.80 -5.44
CA SER A 216 19.88 -15.60 -6.00
C SER A 216 20.22 -14.13 -6.27
N ALA A 217 19.21 -13.26 -6.34
CA ALA A 217 19.36 -11.81 -6.52
C ALA A 217 18.13 -11.10 -5.96
N PRO A 218 18.25 -9.80 -5.60
CA PRO A 218 17.09 -8.95 -5.33
C PRO A 218 16.13 -8.92 -6.53
N TRP A 219 14.84 -8.90 -6.26
CA TRP A 219 13.80 -8.80 -7.27
C TRP A 219 12.67 -7.89 -6.83
N SER A 220 11.93 -7.34 -7.78
CA SER A 220 10.84 -6.41 -7.46
C SER A 220 9.54 -6.88 -8.06
N THR A 221 8.45 -6.56 -7.37
CA THR A 221 7.07 -6.70 -7.84
C THR A 221 6.33 -5.38 -7.64
N SER A 222 5.20 -5.24 -8.33
CA SER A 222 4.38 -4.03 -8.21
C SER A 222 2.90 -4.38 -8.04
N PHE A 223 2.18 -3.45 -7.43
CA PHE A 223 0.74 -3.52 -7.28
C PHE A 223 0.12 -2.14 -7.35
N THR A 224 -1.19 -2.11 -7.57
CA THR A 224 -1.96 -0.87 -7.61
C THR A 224 -3.10 -0.93 -6.61
N LEU A 225 -3.18 0.07 -5.76
CA LEU A 225 -4.28 0.28 -4.85
C LEU A 225 -5.23 1.35 -5.40
N LYS A 226 -6.53 1.15 -5.18
CA LYS A 226 -7.58 2.10 -5.51
C LYS A 226 -8.20 2.65 -4.23
N ARG A 227 -8.41 3.96 -4.20
CA ARG A 227 -9.03 4.63 -3.05
C ARG A 227 -10.48 4.21 -2.92
N LEU A 228 -10.89 3.97 -1.69
CA LEU A 228 -12.28 3.76 -1.31
C LEU A 228 -12.83 5.04 -0.71
N ALA A 229 -13.85 5.61 -1.34
CA ALA A 229 -14.56 6.76 -0.79
C ALA A 229 -15.51 6.32 0.33
N ASN A 230 -15.60 7.11 1.38
CA ASN A 230 -16.54 6.91 2.50
C ASN A 230 -16.49 5.51 3.14
N TYR A 231 -15.31 4.87 3.10
CA TYR A 231 -15.11 3.56 3.69
C TYR A 231 -14.71 3.71 5.16
N GLN A 232 -15.39 2.95 6.02
CA GLN A 232 -15.00 2.78 7.41
C GLN A 232 -14.50 1.35 7.60
N PRO A 233 -13.32 1.16 8.18
CA PRO A 233 -12.81 -0.16 8.50
C PRO A 233 -13.79 -0.94 9.37
N THR A 234 -13.94 -2.22 9.07
CA THR A 234 -14.76 -3.13 9.86
C THR A 234 -13.88 -4.06 10.69
N GLU A 235 -14.44 -4.60 11.74
CA GLU A 235 -13.77 -5.61 12.54
C GLU A 235 -13.80 -6.95 11.81
N MET A 236 -12.63 -7.51 11.50
CA MET A 236 -12.48 -8.83 10.92
C MET A 236 -11.76 -9.72 11.93
N VAL A 237 -12.50 -10.61 12.55
CA VAL A 237 -11.97 -11.59 13.50
C VAL A 237 -11.73 -12.91 12.77
N CYS A 238 -10.48 -13.35 12.76
CA CYS A 238 -10.14 -14.70 12.32
C CYS A 238 -10.40 -15.66 13.47
N VAL A 239 -11.23 -16.68 13.26
CA VAL A 239 -11.49 -17.74 14.22
C VAL A 239 -10.85 -19.02 13.69
N ASN A 240 -9.95 -19.60 14.48
CA ASN A 240 -9.37 -20.90 14.16
C ASN A 240 -10.20 -22.02 14.77
N ASP A 241 -11.18 -22.50 14.01
CA ASP A 241 -12.09 -23.59 14.43
C ASP A 241 -11.38 -24.97 14.56
N HIS A 242 -10.09 -25.04 14.24
CA HIS A 242 -9.32 -26.29 14.24
C HIS A 242 -8.65 -26.60 15.60
N LYS A 243 -8.70 -25.66 16.54
CA LYS A 243 -8.08 -25.77 17.87
C LYS A 243 -9.08 -25.85 19.02
N MET A 244 -10.37 -25.99 18.71
CA MET A 244 -11.40 -26.30 19.73
C MET A 244 -11.67 -27.79 19.81
#